data_d402167a118239c2be1fe70e04e3606f
#
_entry.id   d402167a118239c2be1fe70e04e3606f
#
_cell.length_a   1.000
_cell.length_b   1.000
_cell.length_c   1.000
_cell.angle_alpha   90.00
_cell.angle_beta   90.00
_cell.angle_gamma   90.00
#
_symmetry.space_group_name_H-M   'P 1'
#
loop_
_entity.id
_entity.type
_entity.pdbx_description
1 polymer ?
#
loop_
_entity_poly.entity_id
_entity_poly.type
_entity_poly.pdbx_seq_one_letter_code
_entity_poly.pdbx_strand_id
1 'polypeptide(L)'
;MNVDTEQYLPLHIAEIEEFKKITKTYDEYLKLAWQSLKREELNRVLATMDETECEQWEKLLNIAINPVDSLEDRVNRIRGYHVSDLPYTFNKLDEVLKVVCGVDNYKLKVDNSKYLVDCGVKLVSIPMIEVVADLIRKRVPANMLVNVYALFNRWERFRTMQWSELTTGTWNSFYSDKRWQEV
;
A
#
# COMPACT_ATOMS: atom_id res chain seq x y z
N MET A 1 25.70 -9.17 8.37
CA MET A 1 26.86 -9.86 7.83
C MET A 1 28.10 -9.27 8.48
N ASN A 2 28.99 -10.09 9.01
CA ASN A 2 30.24 -9.57 9.57
C ASN A 2 31.23 -9.45 8.41
N VAL A 3 31.65 -8.25 8.08
CA VAL A 3 32.66 -8.00 7.06
C VAL A 3 33.97 -7.86 7.80
N ASP A 4 34.92 -8.72 7.50
CA ASP A 4 36.25 -8.77 8.09
C ASP A 4 37.24 -9.06 6.98
N THR A 5 37.89 -8.01 6.48
CA THR A 5 38.84 -8.10 5.38
C THR A 5 40.22 -8.55 5.85
N GLU A 6 40.51 -8.49 7.16
CA GLU A 6 41.78 -8.93 7.73
C GLU A 6 42.03 -10.43 7.48
N GLN A 7 40.96 -11.25 7.51
CA GLN A 7 41.02 -12.70 7.27
C GLN A 7 41.52 -13.09 5.86
N TYR A 8 41.47 -12.17 4.89
CA TYR A 8 41.94 -12.41 3.52
C TYR A 8 43.38 -11.96 3.30
N LEU A 9 44.02 -11.35 4.29
CA LEU A 9 45.42 -10.95 4.21
C LEU A 9 46.35 -12.12 4.54
N PRO A 10 47.49 -12.23 3.86
CA PRO A 10 48.54 -13.12 4.28
C PRO A 10 49.02 -12.80 5.69
N LEU A 11 49.36 -13.82 6.49
CA LEU A 11 49.66 -13.68 7.94
C LEU A 11 50.75 -12.63 8.20
N HIS A 12 51.81 -12.59 7.38
CA HIS A 12 52.91 -11.64 7.52
C HIS A 12 52.53 -10.17 7.24
N ILE A 13 51.41 -9.93 6.55
CA ILE A 13 50.87 -8.59 6.29
C ILE A 13 49.85 -8.23 7.34
N ALA A 14 49.01 -9.19 7.78
CA ALA A 14 47.99 -9.00 8.78
C ALA A 14 48.54 -8.57 10.15
N GLU A 15 49.79 -8.86 10.46
CA GLU A 15 50.47 -8.45 11.71
C GLU A 15 50.89 -6.98 11.72
N ILE A 16 50.97 -6.32 10.54
CA ILE A 16 51.40 -4.92 10.42
C ILE A 16 50.30 -3.97 10.79
N GLU A 17 50.54 -3.06 11.74
CA GLU A 17 49.54 -2.13 12.29
C GLU A 17 48.90 -1.19 11.25
N GLU A 18 49.69 -0.78 10.24
CA GLU A 18 49.20 0.07 9.14
C GLU A 18 48.13 -0.66 8.31
N PHE A 19 48.37 -1.94 8.01
CA PHE A 19 47.40 -2.75 7.27
C PHE A 19 46.15 -3.03 8.08
N LYS A 20 46.22 -3.24 9.39
CA LYS A 20 45.06 -3.36 10.28
C LYS A 20 44.19 -2.09 10.30
N LYS A 21 44.81 -0.93 10.23
CA LYS A 21 44.05 0.34 10.14
C LYS A 21 43.35 0.47 8.79
N ILE A 22 44.05 0.08 7.72
CA ILE A 22 43.51 0.10 6.35
C ILE A 22 42.28 -0.85 6.26
N THR A 23 42.43 -2.11 6.73
CA THR A 23 41.34 -3.09 6.67
C THR A 23 40.15 -2.65 7.47
N LYS A 24 40.32 -2.09 8.67
CA LYS A 24 39.20 -1.54 9.46
C LYS A 24 38.43 -0.46 8.71
N THR A 25 39.14 0.45 8.04
CA THR A 25 38.51 1.48 7.22
C THR A 25 37.73 0.87 6.05
N TYR A 26 38.31 -0.12 5.36
CA TYR A 26 37.63 -0.85 4.29
C TYR A 26 36.37 -1.58 4.81
N ASP A 27 36.46 -2.22 5.96
CA ASP A 27 35.33 -2.91 6.57
C ASP A 27 34.14 -2.00 6.84
N GLU A 28 34.40 -0.75 7.26
CA GLU A 28 33.35 0.24 7.45
C GLU A 28 32.67 0.58 6.12
N TYR A 29 33.43 0.87 5.08
CA TYR A 29 32.87 1.16 3.75
C TYR A 29 32.15 -0.04 3.14
N LEU A 30 32.68 -1.25 3.29
CA LEU A 30 32.04 -2.46 2.81
C LEU A 30 30.74 -2.76 3.56
N LYS A 31 30.68 -2.50 4.87
CA LYS A 31 29.43 -2.61 5.63
C LYS A 31 28.36 -1.66 5.10
N LEU A 32 28.72 -0.40 4.81
CA LEU A 32 27.81 0.57 4.21
C LEU A 32 27.34 0.12 2.81
N ALA A 33 28.25 -0.37 1.98
CA ALA A 33 27.92 -0.89 0.67
C ALA A 33 26.96 -2.10 0.74
N TRP A 34 27.20 -3.02 1.67
CA TRP A 34 26.31 -4.15 1.90
C TRP A 34 24.92 -3.73 2.42
N GLN A 35 24.86 -2.72 3.29
CA GLN A 35 23.59 -2.17 3.75
C GLN A 35 22.80 -1.58 2.60
N SER A 36 23.46 -0.82 1.71
CA SER A 36 22.82 -0.25 0.53
C SER A 36 22.32 -1.34 -0.43
N LEU A 37 23.14 -2.35 -0.71
CA LEU A 37 22.74 -3.48 -1.56
C LEU A 37 21.55 -4.25 -0.99
N LYS A 38 21.54 -4.49 0.33
CA LYS A 38 20.42 -5.15 1.00
C LYS A 38 19.14 -4.32 0.93
N ARG A 39 19.25 -3.00 1.05
CA ARG A 39 18.12 -2.08 0.89
C ARG A 39 17.57 -2.17 -0.53
N GLU A 40 18.43 -2.12 -1.56
CA GLU A 40 18.03 -2.27 -2.96
C GLU A 40 17.37 -3.63 -3.24
N GLU A 41 17.88 -4.71 -2.63
CA GLU A 41 17.27 -6.04 -2.73
C GLU A 41 15.84 -6.04 -2.16
N LEU A 42 15.63 -5.43 -1.01
CA LEU A 42 14.30 -5.33 -0.39
C LEU A 42 13.36 -4.45 -1.22
N ASN A 43 13.85 -3.37 -1.80
CA ASN A 43 13.07 -2.44 -2.61
C ASN A 43 12.63 -3.00 -3.97
N ARG A 44 13.26 -4.08 -4.45
CA ARG A 44 12.79 -4.80 -5.65
C ARG A 44 11.42 -5.46 -5.46
N VAL A 45 11.05 -5.74 -4.22
CA VAL A 45 9.76 -6.34 -3.90
C VAL A 45 8.81 -5.24 -3.44
N LEU A 46 7.73 -5.01 -4.17
CA LEU A 46 6.73 -3.98 -3.85
C LEU A 46 6.20 -4.03 -2.40
N ALA A 47 6.22 -5.22 -1.78
CA ALA A 47 5.72 -5.40 -0.41
C ALA A 47 6.68 -4.91 0.69
N THR A 48 7.99 -4.82 0.38
CA THR A 48 9.05 -4.46 1.33
C THR A 48 9.72 -3.14 1.00
N MET A 49 9.10 -2.38 0.10
CA MET A 49 9.55 -1.08 -0.38
C MET A 49 9.60 -0.06 0.75
N ASP A 50 10.66 0.74 0.79
CA ASP A 50 10.78 1.83 1.73
C ASP A 50 10.09 3.12 1.22
N GLU A 51 9.99 4.11 2.09
CA GLU A 51 9.28 5.36 1.81
C GLU A 51 9.92 6.14 0.65
N THR A 52 11.25 6.13 0.55
CA THR A 52 12.00 6.82 -0.50
C THR A 52 11.73 6.22 -1.87
N GLU A 53 11.69 4.88 -1.94
CA GLU A 53 11.38 4.17 -3.17
C GLU A 53 9.91 4.36 -3.57
N CYS A 54 9.01 4.36 -2.58
CA CYS A 54 7.60 4.65 -2.79
C CYS A 54 7.41 6.02 -3.46
N GLU A 55 8.13 7.06 -3.01
CA GLU A 55 8.09 8.38 -3.64
C GLU A 55 8.59 8.38 -5.10
N GLN A 56 9.61 7.58 -5.41
CA GLN A 56 10.11 7.46 -6.78
C GLN A 56 9.07 6.82 -7.69
N TRP A 57 8.42 5.75 -7.23
CA TRP A 57 7.34 5.09 -7.96
C TRP A 57 6.13 5.99 -8.14
N GLU A 58 5.73 6.75 -7.12
CA GLU A 58 4.64 7.72 -7.22
C GLU A 58 4.93 8.81 -8.25
N LYS A 59 6.16 9.32 -8.29
CA LYS A 59 6.60 10.26 -9.32
C LYS A 59 6.58 9.65 -10.72
N LEU A 60 7.08 8.41 -10.86
CA LEU A 60 7.12 7.70 -12.14
C LEU A 60 5.71 7.44 -12.69
N LEU A 61 4.79 7.04 -11.82
CA LEU A 61 3.40 6.74 -12.16
C LEU A 61 2.50 7.99 -12.19
N ASN A 62 3.06 9.17 -11.88
CA ASN A 62 2.33 10.44 -11.78
C ASN A 62 1.14 10.36 -10.80
N ILE A 63 1.35 9.76 -9.65
CA ILE A 63 0.37 9.62 -8.58
C ILE A 63 0.54 10.78 -7.60
N ALA A 64 -0.56 11.44 -7.23
CA ALA A 64 -0.53 12.48 -6.22
C ALA A 64 -0.17 11.90 -4.83
N ILE A 65 0.83 12.50 -4.19
CA ILE A 65 1.25 12.12 -2.83
C ILE A 65 0.30 12.77 -1.83
N ASN A 66 -0.35 11.95 -1.00
CA ASN A 66 -1.14 12.44 0.12
C ASN A 66 -0.32 12.21 1.42
N PRO A 67 0.07 13.27 2.14
CA PRO A 67 0.93 13.15 3.33
C PRO A 67 0.26 12.45 4.53
N VAL A 68 -1.04 12.20 4.47
CA VAL A 68 -1.81 11.51 5.52
C VAL A 68 -1.82 9.98 5.32
N ASP A 69 -1.48 9.51 4.13
CA ASP A 69 -1.54 8.09 3.80
C ASP A 69 -0.42 7.30 4.50
N SER A 70 -0.75 6.11 4.99
CA SER A 70 0.26 5.18 5.52
C SER A 70 1.15 4.64 4.39
N LEU A 71 2.36 4.16 4.74
CA LEU A 71 3.26 3.52 3.76
C LEU A 71 2.58 2.31 3.09
N GLU A 72 1.81 1.55 3.85
CA GLU A 72 1.07 0.39 3.34
C GLU A 72 0.02 0.81 2.29
N ASP A 73 -0.72 1.88 2.54
CA ASP A 73 -1.71 2.41 1.59
C ASP A 73 -1.04 2.90 0.30
N ARG A 74 0.11 3.58 0.42
CA ARG A 74 0.91 4.03 -0.73
C ARG A 74 1.43 2.86 -1.57
N VAL A 75 1.96 1.82 -0.92
CA VAL A 75 2.42 0.59 -1.57
C VAL A 75 1.26 -0.13 -2.26
N ASN A 76 0.11 -0.27 -1.62
CA ASN A 76 -1.07 -0.89 -2.20
C ASN A 76 -1.60 -0.11 -3.42
N ARG A 77 -1.50 1.21 -3.39
CA ARG A 77 -1.82 2.08 -4.53
C ARG A 77 -0.90 1.78 -5.73
N ILE A 78 0.41 1.73 -5.52
CA ILE A 78 1.41 1.40 -6.56
C ILE A 78 1.14 -0.01 -7.12
N ARG A 79 0.88 -1.00 -6.25
CA ARG A 79 0.51 -2.37 -6.67
C ARG A 79 -0.73 -2.40 -7.55
N GLY A 80 -1.73 -1.60 -7.22
CA GLY A 80 -2.95 -1.46 -8.03
C GLY A 80 -2.64 -1.00 -9.46
N TYR A 81 -1.69 -0.09 -9.65
CA TYR A 81 -1.25 0.33 -10.97
C TYR A 81 -0.52 -0.78 -11.73
N HIS A 82 0.34 -1.56 -11.08
CA HIS A 82 1.07 -2.66 -11.71
C HIS A 82 0.18 -3.85 -12.16
N VAL A 83 -0.89 -4.13 -11.42
CA VAL A 83 -1.84 -5.21 -11.78
C VAL A 83 -2.69 -4.82 -12.99
N SER A 84 -2.51 -3.62 -13.55
CA SER A 84 -3.46 -2.98 -14.43
C SER A 84 -3.40 -3.30 -15.91
N ASP A 85 -2.41 -4.02 -16.39
CA ASP A 85 -2.13 -4.16 -17.84
C ASP A 85 -3.05 -5.11 -18.62
N LEU A 86 -4.09 -5.65 -17.99
CA LEU A 86 -5.00 -6.61 -18.63
C LEU A 86 -6.35 -5.98 -19.03
N PRO A 87 -6.98 -6.47 -20.11
CA PRO A 87 -8.25 -5.95 -20.58
C PRO A 87 -9.36 -6.06 -19.53
N TYR A 88 -10.33 -5.13 -19.59
CA TYR A 88 -11.46 -5.07 -18.68
C TYR A 88 -12.26 -6.38 -18.67
N THR A 89 -12.27 -7.03 -17.53
CA THR A 89 -13.21 -8.07 -17.15
C THR A 89 -13.62 -7.86 -15.72
N PHE A 90 -14.82 -8.33 -15.33
CA PHE A 90 -15.27 -8.24 -13.93
C PHE A 90 -14.28 -8.86 -12.96
N ASN A 91 -13.81 -10.07 -13.26
CA ASN A 91 -12.87 -10.79 -12.41
C ASN A 91 -11.55 -10.04 -12.24
N LYS A 92 -11.04 -9.42 -13.32
CA LYS A 92 -9.80 -8.66 -13.24
C LYS A 92 -9.95 -7.37 -12.47
N LEU A 93 -11.10 -6.69 -12.61
CA LEU A 93 -11.42 -5.51 -11.81
C LEU A 93 -11.53 -5.88 -10.33
N ASP A 94 -12.14 -7.01 -9.99
CA ASP A 94 -12.25 -7.55 -8.65
C ASP A 94 -10.87 -7.88 -8.05
N GLU A 95 -9.97 -8.52 -8.82
CA GLU A 95 -8.57 -8.76 -8.38
C GLU A 95 -7.83 -7.47 -8.04
N VAL A 96 -7.97 -6.46 -8.87
CA VAL A 96 -7.31 -5.16 -8.63
C VAL A 96 -7.86 -4.50 -7.37
N LEU A 97 -9.17 -4.52 -7.16
CA LEU A 97 -9.79 -3.97 -5.97
C LEU A 97 -9.38 -4.73 -4.70
N LYS A 98 -9.20 -6.06 -4.77
CA LYS A 98 -8.64 -6.87 -3.67
C LYS A 98 -7.23 -6.42 -3.29
N VAL A 99 -6.40 -6.08 -4.27
CA VAL A 99 -5.03 -5.61 -4.02
C VAL A 99 -5.02 -4.22 -3.38
N VAL A 100 -5.88 -3.31 -3.84
CA VAL A 100 -5.89 -1.90 -3.41
C VAL A 100 -6.61 -1.71 -2.08
N CYS A 101 -7.80 -2.29 -1.94
CA CYS A 101 -8.66 -2.11 -0.76
C CYS A 101 -8.50 -3.21 0.28
N GLY A 102 -7.92 -4.36 -0.11
CA GLY A 102 -7.94 -5.58 0.69
C GLY A 102 -9.19 -6.43 0.45
N VAL A 103 -9.09 -7.70 0.86
CA VAL A 103 -10.19 -8.66 0.74
C VAL A 103 -11.36 -8.19 1.60
N ASP A 104 -12.58 -8.26 1.06
CA ASP A 104 -13.84 -7.90 1.73
C ASP A 104 -14.01 -6.42 2.14
N ASN A 105 -13.10 -5.53 1.77
CA ASN A 105 -13.17 -4.10 2.09
C ASN A 105 -13.88 -3.24 1.04
N TYR A 106 -14.48 -3.86 0.03
CA TYR A 106 -15.26 -3.18 -1.01
C TYR A 106 -16.46 -4.03 -1.44
N LYS A 107 -17.40 -3.42 -2.12
CA LYS A 107 -18.54 -4.08 -2.78
C LYS A 107 -18.61 -3.59 -4.21
N LEU A 108 -18.29 -4.48 -5.16
CA LEU A 108 -18.34 -4.19 -6.59
C LEU A 108 -19.64 -4.74 -7.19
N LYS A 109 -20.37 -3.89 -7.91
CA LYS A 109 -21.56 -4.26 -8.66
C LYS A 109 -21.50 -3.65 -10.05
N VAL A 110 -21.75 -4.46 -11.07
CA VAL A 110 -21.81 -4.02 -12.46
C VAL A 110 -23.22 -4.26 -12.99
N ASP A 111 -23.86 -3.20 -13.46
CA ASP A 111 -25.15 -3.27 -14.14
C ASP A 111 -24.98 -2.93 -15.61
N ASN A 112 -24.91 -3.97 -16.44
CA ASN A 112 -24.71 -3.82 -17.88
C ASN A 112 -25.91 -3.19 -18.59
N SER A 113 -27.11 -3.32 -18.02
CA SER A 113 -28.34 -2.74 -18.60
C SER A 113 -28.36 -1.23 -18.46
N LYS A 114 -27.75 -0.70 -17.40
CA LYS A 114 -27.66 0.73 -17.11
C LYS A 114 -26.27 1.32 -17.44
N TYR A 115 -25.35 0.51 -17.96
CA TYR A 115 -23.96 0.90 -18.17
C TYR A 115 -23.33 1.51 -16.89
N LEU A 116 -23.57 0.89 -15.75
CA LEU A 116 -23.15 1.40 -14.45
C LEU A 116 -22.18 0.41 -13.75
N VAL A 117 -21.06 0.94 -13.29
CA VAL A 117 -20.17 0.28 -12.35
C VAL A 117 -20.28 0.99 -10.99
N ASP A 118 -20.75 0.29 -10.00
CA ASP A 118 -21.01 0.78 -8.66
C ASP A 118 -20.05 0.11 -7.68
N CYS A 119 -19.20 0.90 -7.03
CA CYS A 119 -18.16 0.41 -6.12
C CYS A 119 -18.30 1.12 -4.76
N GLY A 120 -18.75 0.38 -3.77
CA GLY A 120 -18.74 0.84 -2.38
C GLY A 120 -17.45 0.42 -1.68
N VAL A 121 -16.75 1.37 -1.07
CA VAL A 121 -15.51 1.13 -0.32
C VAL A 121 -15.76 1.25 1.17
N LYS A 122 -15.30 0.29 1.97
CA LYS A 122 -15.46 0.34 3.44
C LYS A 122 -14.61 1.46 4.05
N LEU A 123 -15.00 1.89 5.25
CA LEU A 123 -14.37 2.98 6.00
C LEU A 123 -12.87 2.77 6.27
N VAL A 124 -12.43 1.52 6.35
CA VAL A 124 -11.00 1.16 6.51
C VAL A 124 -10.17 1.64 5.32
N SER A 125 -10.75 1.61 4.12
CA SER A 125 -10.08 1.91 2.86
C SER A 125 -10.54 3.26 2.26
N ILE A 126 -11.12 4.17 3.06
CA ILE A 126 -11.52 5.51 2.59
C ILE A 126 -10.41 6.26 1.84
N PRO A 127 -9.14 6.27 2.30
CA PRO A 127 -8.06 6.96 1.58
C PRO A 127 -7.87 6.45 0.15
N MET A 128 -8.39 5.26 -0.16
CA MET A 128 -8.28 4.64 -1.49
C MET A 128 -9.42 5.01 -2.44
N ILE A 129 -10.44 5.75 -2.00
CA ILE A 129 -11.64 6.04 -2.83
C ILE A 129 -11.28 6.73 -4.13
N GLU A 130 -10.45 7.78 -4.09
CA GLU A 130 -10.03 8.52 -5.28
C GLU A 130 -9.18 7.64 -6.20
N VAL A 131 -8.29 6.84 -5.61
CA VAL A 131 -7.46 5.89 -6.35
C VAL A 131 -8.31 4.82 -7.04
N VAL A 132 -9.29 4.28 -6.31
CA VAL A 132 -10.26 3.30 -6.84
C VAL A 132 -11.07 3.90 -7.99
N ALA A 133 -11.54 5.13 -7.85
CA ALA A 133 -12.29 5.82 -8.90
C ALA A 133 -11.44 6.01 -10.17
N ASP A 134 -10.20 6.46 -10.03
CA ASP A 134 -9.27 6.64 -11.14
C ASP A 134 -8.90 5.29 -11.80
N LEU A 135 -8.61 4.28 -10.99
CA LEU A 135 -8.30 2.93 -11.47
C LEU A 135 -9.47 2.29 -12.23
N ILE A 136 -10.69 2.42 -11.72
CA ILE A 136 -11.89 1.92 -12.40
C ILE A 136 -12.11 2.71 -13.68
N ARG A 137 -12.02 4.06 -13.66
CA ARG A 137 -12.25 4.91 -14.82
C ARG A 137 -11.29 4.64 -15.96
N LYS A 138 -10.02 4.37 -15.66
CA LYS A 138 -8.99 4.05 -16.67
C LYS A 138 -9.20 2.70 -17.35
N ARG A 139 -9.91 1.77 -16.71
CA ARG A 139 -10.08 0.39 -17.21
C ARG A 139 -11.44 0.13 -17.84
N VAL A 140 -12.46 0.77 -17.29
CA VAL A 140 -13.83 0.56 -17.73
C VAL A 140 -14.08 1.33 -19.02
N PRO A 141 -14.83 0.77 -20.00
CA PRO A 141 -15.18 1.45 -21.24
C PRO A 141 -15.77 2.84 -21.00
N ALA A 142 -15.51 3.76 -21.93
CA ALA A 142 -15.91 5.17 -21.79
C ALA A 142 -17.43 5.38 -21.69
N ASN A 143 -18.22 4.45 -22.23
CA ASN A 143 -19.68 4.48 -22.20
C ASN A 143 -20.30 4.04 -20.86
N MET A 144 -19.50 3.53 -19.91
CA MET A 144 -19.99 3.15 -18.60
C MET A 144 -19.85 4.29 -17.59
N LEU A 145 -20.86 4.50 -16.79
CA LEU A 145 -20.83 5.38 -15.63
C LEU A 145 -20.10 4.67 -14.47
N VAL A 146 -19.22 5.40 -13.81
CA VAL A 146 -18.48 4.90 -12.64
C VAL A 146 -18.92 5.69 -11.43
N ASN A 147 -19.46 4.98 -10.44
CA ASN A 147 -19.85 5.53 -9.14
C ASN A 147 -19.03 4.86 -8.03
N VAL A 148 -18.23 5.64 -7.32
CA VAL A 148 -17.44 5.15 -6.19
C VAL A 148 -17.81 5.96 -4.95
N TYR A 149 -18.14 5.26 -3.87
CA TYR A 149 -18.60 5.90 -2.64
C TYR A 149 -18.15 5.13 -1.40
N ALA A 150 -18.13 5.82 -0.24
CA ALA A 150 -17.86 5.19 1.03
C ALA A 150 -19.08 4.45 1.56
N LEU A 151 -18.87 3.24 2.07
CA LEU A 151 -19.88 2.45 2.77
C LEU A 151 -19.92 2.88 4.23
N PHE A 152 -20.78 3.81 4.54
CA PHE A 152 -21.02 4.26 5.92
C PHE A 152 -21.90 3.28 6.70
N ASN A 153 -21.80 3.35 8.02
CA ASN A 153 -22.60 2.52 8.91
C ASN A 153 -24.09 2.87 8.81
N ARG A 154 -24.95 1.86 8.74
CA ARG A 154 -26.41 2.04 8.67
C ARG A 154 -27.02 2.04 10.07
N TRP A 155 -28.08 2.83 10.28
CA TRP A 155 -28.81 2.91 11.53
C TRP A 155 -29.42 1.60 12.01
N GLU A 156 -29.79 0.73 11.09
CA GLU A 156 -30.34 -0.59 11.40
C GLU A 156 -29.46 -1.40 12.34
N ARG A 157 -28.13 -1.20 12.26
CA ARG A 157 -27.15 -1.88 13.08
C ARG A 157 -27.18 -1.47 14.54
N PHE A 158 -27.58 -0.23 14.83
CA PHE A 158 -27.62 0.30 16.19
C PHE A 158 -28.95 0.00 16.92
N ARG A 159 -29.92 -0.61 16.25
CA ARG A 159 -31.23 -0.97 16.82
C ARG A 159 -31.13 -1.94 17.99
N THR A 160 -30.12 -2.80 18.02
CA THR A 160 -29.92 -3.81 19.07
C THR A 160 -29.09 -3.32 20.23
N MET A 161 -28.53 -2.10 20.15
CA MET A 161 -27.66 -1.52 21.17
C MET A 161 -28.47 -0.80 22.25
N GLN A 162 -27.95 -0.79 23.48
CA GLN A 162 -28.55 -0.04 24.59
C GLN A 162 -28.19 1.45 24.48
N TRP A 163 -29.10 2.30 24.94
CA TRP A 163 -28.89 3.75 24.95
C TRP A 163 -27.66 4.18 25.73
N SER A 164 -27.25 3.45 26.78
CA SER A 164 -26.04 3.70 27.53
C SER A 164 -24.75 3.58 26.69
N GLU A 165 -24.75 2.73 25.70
CA GLU A 165 -23.62 2.54 24.78
C GLU A 165 -23.56 3.65 23.72
N LEU A 166 -24.74 4.18 23.32
CA LEU A 166 -24.87 5.25 22.34
C LEU A 166 -24.54 6.64 22.93
N THR A 167 -24.62 6.82 24.26
CA THR A 167 -24.30 8.10 24.89
C THR A 167 -22.80 8.42 24.93
N THR A 168 -21.94 7.45 24.66
CA THR A 168 -20.48 7.60 24.69
C THR A 168 -19.89 8.22 23.43
N GLY A 169 -20.68 8.41 22.38
CA GLY A 169 -20.22 8.93 21.09
C GLY A 169 -21.12 10.01 20.51
N THR A 170 -20.65 10.70 19.49
CA THR A 170 -21.44 11.61 18.67
C THR A 170 -22.03 10.86 17.49
N TRP A 171 -23.15 11.37 16.94
CA TRP A 171 -23.77 10.79 15.74
C TRP A 171 -22.82 10.64 14.56
N ASN A 172 -21.92 11.61 14.39
CA ASN A 172 -20.91 11.57 13.36
C ASN A 172 -19.87 10.45 13.59
N SER A 173 -19.50 10.19 14.85
CA SER A 173 -18.59 9.10 15.18
C SER A 173 -19.22 7.73 14.90
N PHE A 174 -20.51 7.53 15.18
CA PHE A 174 -21.17 6.27 14.84
C PHE A 174 -21.28 6.06 13.33
N TYR A 175 -21.52 7.12 12.58
CA TYR A 175 -21.65 7.06 11.13
C TYR A 175 -20.33 6.67 10.43
N SER A 176 -19.20 7.17 10.92
CA SER A 176 -17.89 7.03 10.27
C SER A 176 -16.89 6.13 11.01
N ASP A 177 -17.24 5.56 12.16
CA ASP A 177 -16.32 4.74 12.95
C ASP A 177 -16.16 3.32 12.35
N LYS A 178 -14.93 2.96 12.07
CA LYS A 178 -14.54 1.65 11.53
C LYS A 178 -14.95 0.47 12.42
N ARG A 179 -15.03 0.68 13.75
CA ARG A 179 -15.39 -0.36 14.72
C ARG A 179 -16.79 -0.94 14.50
N TRP A 180 -17.68 -0.17 13.90
CA TRP A 180 -19.06 -0.54 13.67
C TRP A 180 -19.33 -1.05 12.25
N GLN A 181 -18.30 -1.14 11.43
CA GLN A 181 -18.44 -1.67 10.07
C GLN A 181 -18.51 -3.19 10.08
N GLU A 182 -19.33 -3.77 9.22
CA GLU A 182 -19.40 -5.23 9.06
C GLU A 182 -18.08 -5.79 8.56
N VAL A 183 -17.62 -6.83 9.24
CA VAL A 183 -16.54 -7.69 8.79
C VAL A 183 -17.05 -8.55 7.63
#